data_558786454b48931598316f1570976752
#
_entry.id   558786454b48931598316f1570976752
#
_cell.length_a   1.000
_cell.length_b   1.000
_cell.length_c   1.000
_cell.angle_alpha   90.00
_cell.angle_beta   90.00
_cell.angle_gamma   90.00
#
_symmetry.space_group_name_H-M   'P 1'
#
loop_
_entity.id
_entity.type
_entity.pdbx_description
1 polymer ?
#
loop_
_entity_poly.entity_id
_entity_poly.type
_entity_poly.pdbx_seq_one_letter_code
_entity_poly.pdbx_strand_id
1 'polypeptide(L)'
;MAEKFEAFVSLGLANGRYKDFYDIYVLADRYNLDGMELKNAILETFSHRETGFDDIAAFEDEFTEDVTRQRRWRAFIKKKKALLKVEFEDTIQLLKVLLIPIVDAIYKDESFEKSWNKETKNWM
;
A
#
# COMPACT_ATOMS: atom_id res chain seq x y z
N MET A 1 -3.81 -6.42 -6.11
CA MET A 1 -3.44 -5.35 -5.13
C MET A 1 -4.03 -5.57 -3.74
N ALA A 2 -5.31 -5.90 -3.66
CA ALA A 2 -5.97 -6.09 -2.37
C ALA A 2 -5.31 -7.16 -1.50
N GLU A 3 -4.90 -8.27 -2.08
CA GLU A 3 -4.23 -9.36 -1.37
C GLU A 3 -2.87 -8.94 -0.81
N LYS A 4 -2.13 -8.14 -1.56
CA LYS A 4 -0.83 -7.63 -1.11
C LYS A 4 -0.99 -6.64 0.05
N PHE A 5 -2.00 -5.80 -0.03
CA PHE A 5 -2.35 -4.87 1.05
C PHE A 5 -2.73 -5.65 2.32
N GLU A 6 -3.63 -6.61 2.21
CA GLU A 6 -4.03 -7.43 3.36
C GLU A 6 -2.83 -8.16 3.96
N ALA A 7 -1.95 -8.73 3.13
CA ALA A 7 -0.79 -9.47 3.61
C ALA A 7 0.12 -8.62 4.49
N PHE A 8 0.43 -7.39 4.07
CA PHE A 8 1.31 -6.58 4.91
C PHE A 8 0.59 -5.99 6.14
N VAL A 9 -0.72 -5.84 6.10
CA VAL A 9 -1.49 -5.41 7.27
C VAL A 9 -1.52 -6.53 8.33
N SER A 10 -1.81 -7.76 7.92
CA SER A 10 -1.93 -8.87 8.84
C SER A 10 -0.60 -9.23 9.53
N LEU A 11 0.54 -8.98 8.88
CA LEU A 11 1.86 -9.24 9.44
C LEU A 11 2.33 -8.17 10.43
N GLY A 12 1.77 -6.97 10.37
CA GLY A 12 2.08 -5.89 11.30
C GLY A 12 3.56 -5.53 11.34
N LEU A 13 4.11 -5.35 12.54
CA LEU A 13 5.51 -4.97 12.73
C LEU A 13 6.50 -6.06 12.35
N ALA A 14 6.07 -7.32 12.29
CA ALA A 14 6.91 -8.44 11.86
C ALA A 14 7.05 -8.48 10.33
N ASN A 15 6.49 -7.49 9.64
CA ASN A 15 6.40 -7.47 8.21
C ASN A 15 7.78 -7.29 7.56
N GLY A 16 8.19 -8.27 6.74
CA GLY A 16 9.36 -8.20 5.88
C GLY A 16 8.99 -8.31 4.40
N ARG A 17 7.76 -7.98 4.05
CA ARG A 17 7.22 -8.17 2.70
C ARG A 17 7.46 -6.96 1.80
N TYR A 18 8.72 -6.62 1.63
CA TYR A 18 9.13 -5.48 0.80
C TYR A 18 8.65 -5.62 -0.64
N LYS A 19 8.55 -6.85 -1.13
CA LYS A 19 8.03 -7.12 -2.47
C LYS A 19 6.59 -6.63 -2.63
N ASP A 20 5.75 -6.81 -1.62
CA ASP A 20 4.37 -6.35 -1.67
C ASP A 20 4.27 -4.84 -1.74
N PHE A 21 5.07 -4.13 -0.96
CA PHE A 21 5.14 -2.67 -1.04
C PHE A 21 5.58 -2.21 -2.42
N TYR A 22 6.63 -2.82 -2.94
CA TYR A 22 7.16 -2.49 -4.26
C TYR A 22 6.16 -2.75 -5.36
N ASP A 23 5.50 -3.90 -5.33
CA ASP A 23 4.52 -4.28 -6.35
C ASP A 23 3.33 -3.32 -6.38
N ILE A 24 2.83 -2.89 -5.22
CA ILE A 24 1.75 -1.90 -5.15
C ILE A 24 2.22 -0.56 -5.73
N TYR A 25 3.43 -0.14 -5.37
CA TYR A 25 4.00 1.08 -5.92
C TYR A 25 4.07 1.04 -7.45
N VAL A 26 4.56 -0.06 -8.01
CA VAL A 26 4.67 -0.23 -9.46
C VAL A 26 3.30 -0.17 -10.13
N LEU A 27 2.30 -0.82 -9.55
CA LEU A 27 0.94 -0.78 -10.10
C LEU A 27 0.37 0.64 -10.10
N ALA A 28 0.58 1.39 -9.02
CA ALA A 28 0.11 2.78 -8.91
C ALA A 28 0.85 3.72 -9.86
N ASP A 29 2.11 3.42 -10.14
CA ASP A 29 2.94 4.21 -11.06
C ASP A 29 2.58 3.97 -12.53
N ARG A 30 2.15 2.75 -12.86
CA ARG A 30 1.94 2.36 -14.26
C ARG A 30 0.50 2.39 -14.73
N TYR A 31 -0.46 2.31 -13.83
CA TYR A 31 -1.86 2.15 -14.20
C TYR A 31 -2.75 3.17 -13.53
N ASN A 32 -3.77 3.61 -14.27
CA ASN A 32 -4.90 4.29 -13.66
C ASN A 32 -5.79 3.21 -13.02
N LEU A 33 -6.38 3.52 -11.89
CA LEU A 33 -7.16 2.55 -11.11
C LEU A 33 -8.56 3.07 -10.86
N ASP A 34 -9.53 2.15 -10.87
CA ASP A 34 -10.90 2.46 -10.49
C ASP A 34 -11.04 2.31 -8.97
N GLY A 35 -11.40 3.39 -8.30
CA GLY A 35 -11.51 3.42 -6.85
C GLY A 35 -12.59 2.51 -6.30
N MET A 36 -13.73 2.41 -6.99
CA MET A 36 -14.81 1.54 -6.55
C MET A 36 -14.43 0.06 -6.65
N GLU A 37 -13.82 -0.34 -7.76
CA GLU A 37 -13.34 -1.72 -7.92
C GLU A 37 -12.29 -2.06 -6.87
N LEU A 38 -11.35 -1.15 -6.63
CA LEU A 38 -10.30 -1.38 -5.64
C LEU A 38 -10.87 -1.44 -4.23
N LYS A 39 -11.80 -0.55 -3.88
CA LYS A 39 -12.49 -0.60 -2.58
C LYS A 39 -13.19 -1.93 -2.38
N ASN A 40 -13.95 -2.38 -3.38
CA ASN A 40 -14.69 -3.63 -3.29
C ASN A 40 -13.76 -4.83 -3.15
N ALA A 41 -12.67 -4.85 -3.89
CA ALA A 41 -11.67 -5.92 -3.79
C ALA A 41 -11.01 -5.96 -2.41
N ILE A 42 -10.67 -4.80 -1.86
CA ILE A 42 -10.07 -4.69 -0.51
C ILE A 42 -11.06 -5.16 0.55
N LEU A 43 -12.29 -4.68 0.48
CA LEU A 43 -13.33 -5.05 1.45
C LEU A 43 -13.58 -6.56 1.43
N GLU A 44 -13.71 -7.15 0.25
CA GLU A 44 -13.92 -8.59 0.10
C GLU A 44 -12.74 -9.39 0.65
N THR A 45 -11.51 -9.02 0.29
CA THR A 45 -10.30 -9.73 0.74
C THR A 45 -10.13 -9.68 2.25
N PHE A 46 -10.30 -8.49 2.85
CA PHE A 46 -10.15 -8.31 4.30
C PHE A 46 -11.25 -9.04 5.06
N SER A 47 -12.49 -8.98 4.56
CA SER A 47 -13.61 -9.68 5.19
C SER A 47 -13.43 -11.20 5.14
N HIS A 48 -13.01 -11.73 4.00
CA HIS A 48 -12.78 -13.16 3.82
C HIS A 48 -11.69 -13.70 4.75
N ARG A 49 -10.64 -12.91 4.97
CA ARG A 49 -9.52 -13.28 5.84
C ARG A 49 -9.67 -12.80 7.27
N GLU A 50 -10.79 -12.19 7.60
CA GLU A 50 -11.08 -11.66 8.92
C GLU A 50 -10.01 -10.70 9.45
N THR A 51 -9.46 -9.87 8.56
CA THR A 51 -8.45 -8.87 8.87
C THR A 51 -9.12 -7.51 9.04
N GLY A 52 -8.79 -6.81 10.12
CA GLY A 52 -9.27 -5.45 10.37
C GLY A 52 -8.37 -4.40 9.73
N PHE A 53 -8.85 -3.16 9.73
CA PHE A 53 -8.13 -2.02 9.17
C PHE A 53 -7.50 -1.13 10.25
N ASP A 54 -7.62 -1.52 11.53
CA ASP A 54 -7.11 -0.73 12.63
C ASP A 54 -5.59 -0.88 12.77
N ASP A 55 -4.94 0.22 13.14
CA ASP A 55 -3.53 0.22 13.51
C ASP A 55 -2.61 -0.44 12.48
N ILE A 56 -2.70 0.05 11.23
CA ILE A 56 -1.82 -0.46 10.17
C ILE A 56 -0.39 -0.01 10.45
N ALA A 57 0.43 -0.95 10.93
CA ALA A 57 1.79 -0.66 11.39
C ALA A 57 2.67 -0.03 10.31
N ALA A 58 2.51 -0.45 9.05
CA ALA A 58 3.30 0.07 7.94
C ALA A 58 3.04 1.57 7.67
N PHE A 59 1.92 2.10 8.15
CA PHE A 59 1.56 3.51 7.96
C PHE A 59 1.98 4.39 9.13
N GLU A 60 2.54 3.81 10.17
CA GLU A 60 3.08 4.57 11.30
C GLU A 60 4.49 5.08 10.98
N ASP A 61 4.81 6.27 11.48
CA ASP A 61 6.12 6.90 11.23
C ASP A 61 7.27 6.03 11.69
N GLU A 62 7.11 5.33 12.81
CA GLU A 62 8.12 4.42 13.36
C GLU A 62 8.55 3.35 12.36
N PHE A 63 7.63 2.90 11.52
CA PHE A 63 7.92 1.86 10.53
C PHE A 63 8.88 2.37 9.46
N THR A 64 8.63 3.56 8.92
CA THR A 64 9.47 4.13 7.85
C THR A 64 10.76 4.76 8.36
N GLU A 65 10.77 5.19 9.62
CA GLU A 65 11.96 5.78 10.26
C GLU A 65 12.96 4.73 10.76
N ASP A 66 12.57 3.45 10.77
CA ASP A 66 13.45 2.37 11.20
C ASP A 66 14.62 2.19 10.24
N VAL A 67 15.83 2.45 10.71
CA VAL A 67 17.06 2.37 9.93
C VAL A 67 17.29 0.96 9.38
N THR A 68 16.97 -0.07 10.15
CA THR A 68 17.12 -1.47 9.72
C THR A 68 16.19 -1.78 8.54
N ARG A 69 14.94 -1.31 8.58
CA ARG A 69 14.01 -1.48 7.47
C ARG A 69 14.44 -0.74 6.22
N GLN A 70 14.96 0.48 6.39
CA GLN A 70 15.48 1.26 5.27
C GLN A 70 16.65 0.56 4.58
N ARG A 71 17.54 -0.05 5.36
CA ARG A 71 18.67 -0.84 4.82
C ARG A 71 18.18 -2.07 4.07
N ARG A 72 17.23 -2.79 4.63
CA ARG A 72 16.65 -3.99 4.00
C ARG A 72 15.94 -3.63 2.70
N TRP A 73 15.25 -2.51 2.69
CA TRP A 73 14.61 -2.01 1.48
C TRP A 73 15.63 -1.72 0.38
N ARG A 74 16.71 -1.02 0.71
CA ARG A 74 17.78 -0.72 -0.26
C ARG A 74 18.42 -1.98 -0.82
N ALA A 75 18.67 -2.96 0.04
CA ALA A 75 19.21 -4.25 -0.38
C ALA A 75 18.25 -4.99 -1.30
N PHE A 76 16.96 -4.95 -1.00
CA PHE A 76 15.91 -5.54 -1.83
C PHE A 76 15.86 -4.90 -3.21
N ILE A 77 15.86 -3.57 -3.28
CA ILE A 77 15.82 -2.82 -4.54
C ILE A 77 17.06 -3.13 -5.39
N LYS A 78 18.23 -3.17 -4.78
CA LYS A 78 19.48 -3.47 -5.46
C LYS A 78 19.50 -4.90 -6.01
N LYS A 79 19.09 -5.86 -5.21
CA LYS A 79 19.07 -7.27 -5.58
C LYS A 79 18.07 -7.56 -6.69
N LYS A 80 16.94 -6.89 -6.68
CA LYS A 80 15.87 -7.08 -7.66
C LYS A 80 16.20 -6.46 -9.02
N LYS A 81 17.21 -5.61 -9.11
CA LYS A 81 17.50 -4.81 -10.32
C LYS A 81 16.26 -4.05 -10.76
N ALA A 82 15.61 -3.41 -9.80
CA ALA A 82 14.32 -2.76 -9.99
C ALA A 82 14.41 -1.66 -11.05
N LEU A 83 13.39 -1.57 -11.90
CA LEU A 83 13.24 -0.49 -12.87
C LEU A 83 13.00 0.85 -12.18
N LEU A 84 12.30 0.83 -11.04
CA LEU A 84 12.01 2.00 -10.23
C LEU A 84 12.89 1.95 -8.97
N LYS A 85 13.77 2.92 -8.87
CA LYS A 85 14.64 3.08 -7.69
C LYS A 85 14.04 4.15 -6.80
N VAL A 86 13.26 3.72 -5.82
CA VAL A 86 12.58 4.63 -4.90
C VAL A 86 13.00 4.33 -3.46
N GLU A 87 13.03 5.36 -2.64
CA GLU A 87 13.31 5.22 -1.23
C GLU A 87 12.12 4.60 -0.49
N PHE A 88 12.40 3.97 0.65
CA PHE A 88 11.37 3.30 1.44
C PHE A 88 10.28 4.28 1.89
N GLU A 89 10.68 5.44 2.40
CA GLU A 89 9.73 6.47 2.84
C GLU A 89 8.80 6.92 1.72
N ASP A 90 9.36 7.16 0.52
CA ASP A 90 8.57 7.61 -0.63
C ASP A 90 7.59 6.54 -1.08
N THR A 91 8.00 5.28 -1.02
CA THR A 91 7.16 4.14 -1.36
C THR A 91 5.96 4.06 -0.40
N ILE A 92 6.21 4.09 0.90
CA ILE A 92 5.15 4.02 1.90
C ILE A 92 4.26 5.25 1.84
N GLN A 93 4.82 6.42 1.58
CA GLN A 93 4.02 7.64 1.44
C GLN A 93 3.03 7.53 0.27
N LEU A 94 3.46 6.97 -0.86
CA LEU A 94 2.55 6.73 -1.98
C LEU A 94 1.45 5.73 -1.59
N LEU A 95 1.81 4.67 -0.89
CA LEU A 95 0.82 3.69 -0.42
C LEU A 95 -0.20 4.34 0.51
N LYS A 96 0.21 5.25 1.37
CA LYS A 96 -0.71 6.01 2.21
C LYS A 96 -1.69 6.84 1.37
N VAL A 97 -1.19 7.58 0.41
CA VAL A 97 -2.03 8.41 -0.48
C VAL A 97 -3.02 7.55 -1.25
N LEU A 98 -2.59 6.37 -1.67
CA LEU A 98 -3.41 5.43 -2.43
C LEU A 98 -4.47 4.76 -1.55
N LEU A 99 -4.09 4.24 -0.39
CA LEU A 99 -4.90 3.29 0.37
C LEU A 99 -5.69 3.91 1.52
N ILE A 100 -5.17 4.92 2.20
CA ILE A 100 -5.86 5.54 3.34
C ILE A 100 -7.23 6.11 2.95
N PRO A 101 -7.40 6.82 1.82
CA PRO A 101 -8.72 7.31 1.44
C PRO A 101 -9.75 6.18 1.24
N ILE A 102 -9.31 5.02 0.76
CA ILE A 102 -10.18 3.86 0.59
C ILE A 102 -10.57 3.27 1.95
N VAL A 103 -9.61 3.14 2.85
CA VAL A 103 -9.87 2.66 4.22
C VAL A 103 -10.86 3.59 4.94
N ASP A 104 -10.67 4.90 4.79
CA ASP A 104 -11.59 5.89 5.37
C ASP A 104 -13.00 5.74 4.81
N ALA A 105 -13.15 5.50 3.52
CA ALA A 105 -14.45 5.28 2.90
C ALA A 105 -15.10 4.02 3.43
N ILE A 106 -14.33 2.96 3.65
CA ILE A 106 -14.83 1.70 4.23
C ILE A 106 -15.35 1.94 5.65
N TYR A 107 -14.58 2.67 6.49
CA TYR A 107 -14.99 2.99 7.85
C TYR A 107 -16.29 3.78 7.92
N LYS A 108 -16.44 4.73 6.99
CA LYS A 108 -17.63 5.59 6.94
C LYS A 108 -18.79 4.97 6.18
N ASP A 109 -18.60 3.77 5.65
CA ASP A 109 -19.58 3.10 4.79
C ASP A 109 -20.01 3.99 3.62
N GLU A 110 -19.05 4.68 3.02
CA GLU A 110 -19.25 5.56 1.89
C GLU A 110 -18.76 4.90 0.60
N SER A 111 -19.34 5.30 -0.53
CA SER A 111 -18.83 4.88 -1.83
C SER A 111 -17.49 5.58 -2.11
N PHE A 112 -16.70 5.00 -2.99
CA PHE A 112 -15.42 5.59 -3.40
C PHE A 112 -15.37 5.65 -4.93
N GLU A 113 -16.12 6.60 -5.49
CA GLU A 113 -16.28 6.78 -6.93
C GLU A 113 -15.22 7.73 -7.49
N LYS A 114 -13.95 7.37 -7.30
CA LYS A 114 -12.80 8.15 -7.75
C LYS A 114 -11.91 7.30 -8.63
N SER A 115 -11.10 7.97 -9.45
CA SER A 115 -10.13 7.32 -10.32
C SER A 115 -8.72 7.74 -9.91
N TRP A 116 -7.82 6.77 -9.82
CA TRP A 116 -6.42 7.04 -9.58
C TRP A 116 -5.74 7.45 -10.88
N ASN A 117 -5.10 8.61 -10.85
CA ASN A 117 -4.32 9.09 -11.98
C ASN A 117 -2.85 8.76 -11.73
N LYS A 118 -2.29 7.90 -12.57
CA LYS A 118 -0.91 7.44 -12.43
C LYS A 118 0.13 8.54 -12.60
N GLU A 119 -0.19 9.58 -13.35
CA GLU A 119 0.75 10.67 -13.62
C GLU A 119 0.82 11.66 -12.45
N THR A 120 -0.32 12.05 -11.91
CA THR A 120 -0.38 12.94 -10.74
C THR A 120 -0.26 12.19 -9.42
N LYS A 121 -0.44 10.87 -9.45
CA LYS A 121 -0.45 9.99 -8.26
C LYS A 121 -1.44 10.49 -7.22
N ASN A 122 -2.65 10.70 -7.67
CA ASN A 122 -3.74 11.22 -6.85
C ASN A 122 -5.08 10.65 -7.29
N TRP A 123 -6.02 10.62 -6.34
CA TRP A 123 -7.43 10.31 -6.61
C TRP A 123 -8.15 11.55 -7.12
N MET A 124 -8.95 11.37 -8.14
CA MET A 124 -9.74 12.47 -8.72
C MET A 124 -11.20 12.11 -8.89
#